data_22d6ed5c033712377b34c7ffdd4fdffb
#
_entry.id   22d6ed5c033712377b34c7ffdd4fdffb
#
_cell.length_a   1.000
_cell.length_b   1.000
_cell.length_c   1.000
_cell.angle_alpha   90.00
_cell.angle_beta   90.00
_cell.angle_gamma   90.00
#
_symmetry.space_group_name_H-M   'P 1'
#
loop_
_entity.id
_entity.type
_entity.pdbx_description
1 polymer ?
#
loop_
_entity_poly.entity_id
_entity_poly.type
_entity_poly.pdbx_seq_one_letter_code
_entity_poly.pdbx_strand_id
1 'polypeptide(L)'
;MESLTMEIIAYDRGHSMDFFCHVPNGTCRLTIYDTCPSVMFLSTLIVNEKCRKQGIGTAILEEVEKIAKESGCDVISLQVKHNSWMKDWYLRNGFIPVADGYNYNNVIMSKFVENIKGE
;
A
#
# COMPACT_ATOMS: atom_id res chain seq x y z
N MET A 1 -16.98 -15.27 -1.06
CA MET A 1 -16.85 -13.92 -0.46
C MET A 1 -17.00 -12.86 -1.56
N GLU A 2 -17.77 -11.86 -1.29
CA GLU A 2 -17.92 -10.77 -2.24
C GLU A 2 -16.64 -9.96 -2.33
N SER A 3 -16.31 -9.52 -3.55
CA SER A 3 -15.16 -8.65 -3.72
C SER A 3 -15.45 -7.27 -3.16
N LEU A 4 -14.42 -6.65 -2.59
CA LEU A 4 -14.52 -5.28 -2.11
C LEU A 4 -14.67 -4.32 -3.28
N THR A 5 -15.62 -3.40 -3.15
CA THR A 5 -15.73 -2.28 -4.07
C THR A 5 -14.92 -1.13 -3.48
N MET A 6 -13.89 -0.71 -4.20
CA MET A 6 -13.03 0.39 -3.78
C MET A 6 -13.32 1.63 -4.60
N GLU A 7 -13.64 2.73 -3.92
CA GLU A 7 -13.74 4.03 -4.56
C GLU A 7 -12.37 4.67 -4.55
N ILE A 8 -11.91 5.15 -5.70
CA ILE A 8 -10.59 5.73 -5.84
C ILE A 8 -10.71 7.13 -6.42
N ILE A 9 -10.10 8.10 -5.73
CA ILE A 9 -10.01 9.47 -6.21
C ILE A 9 -8.53 9.77 -6.44
N ALA A 10 -8.17 10.11 -7.68
CA ALA A 10 -6.79 10.39 -8.05
C ALA A 10 -6.58 11.90 -8.17
N TYR A 11 -5.48 12.39 -7.65
CA TYR A 11 -5.08 13.79 -7.72
C TYR A 11 -3.70 13.91 -8.34
N ASP A 12 -3.59 14.70 -9.40
CA ASP A 12 -2.30 15.09 -9.97
C ASP A 12 -1.81 16.31 -9.20
N ARG A 13 -0.71 16.18 -8.48
CA ARG A 13 -0.13 17.27 -7.69
C ARG A 13 1.04 17.95 -8.38
N GLY A 14 1.30 17.63 -9.66
CA GLY A 14 2.39 18.23 -10.42
C GLY A 14 3.69 17.45 -10.34
N HIS A 15 4.10 16.96 -9.16
CA HIS A 15 5.28 16.12 -8.99
C HIS A 15 4.95 14.74 -8.46
N SER A 16 3.68 14.48 -8.21
CA SER A 16 3.22 13.15 -7.76
C SER A 16 1.77 12.95 -8.15
N MET A 17 1.38 11.70 -8.18
CA MET A 17 -0.01 11.29 -8.29
C MET A 17 -0.40 10.67 -6.96
N ASP A 18 -1.43 11.22 -6.32
CA ASP A 18 -1.97 10.69 -5.07
C ASP A 18 -3.30 9.99 -5.35
N PHE A 19 -3.51 8.88 -4.66
CA PHE A 19 -4.75 8.11 -4.73
C PHE A 19 -5.35 8.01 -3.33
N PHE A 20 -6.59 8.44 -3.19
CA PHE A 20 -7.36 8.26 -1.96
C PHE A 20 -8.36 7.15 -2.20
N CYS A 21 -8.24 6.09 -1.43
CA CYS A 21 -8.99 4.85 -1.65
C CYS A 21 -9.90 4.58 -0.46
N HIS A 22 -11.17 4.32 -0.75
CA HIS A 22 -12.17 4.04 0.28
C HIS A 22 -12.87 2.72 0.00
N VAL A 23 -13.00 1.93 1.03
CA VAL A 23 -13.88 0.75 1.05
C VAL A 23 -14.75 0.87 2.29
N PRO A 24 -15.84 0.10 2.40
CA PRO A 24 -16.58 0.07 3.66
C PRO A 24 -15.64 -0.32 4.82
N ASN A 25 -15.61 0.50 5.85
CA ASN A 25 -14.81 0.29 7.07
C ASN A 25 -13.29 0.37 6.86
N GLY A 26 -12.83 0.97 5.78
CA GLY A 26 -11.39 1.12 5.58
C GLY A 26 -11.02 2.20 4.59
N THR A 27 -9.79 2.69 4.71
CA THR A 27 -9.23 3.67 3.76
C THR A 27 -7.75 3.38 3.54
N CYS A 28 -7.23 3.80 2.40
CA CYS A 28 -5.79 3.87 2.21
C CYS A 28 -5.42 5.04 1.32
N ARG A 29 -4.16 5.46 1.42
CA ARG A 29 -3.61 6.53 0.61
C ARG A 29 -2.33 6.07 -0.05
N LEU A 30 -2.22 6.30 -1.35
CA LEU A 30 -1.10 5.88 -2.16
C LEU A 30 -0.50 7.10 -2.85
N THR A 31 0.81 7.08 -3.09
CA THR A 31 1.49 8.15 -3.80
C THR A 31 2.53 7.56 -4.75
N ILE A 32 2.57 8.08 -5.97
CA ILE A 32 3.61 7.77 -6.95
C ILE A 32 4.28 9.10 -7.30
N TYR A 33 5.60 9.21 -7.03
CA TYR A 33 6.37 10.42 -7.36
C TYR A 33 6.93 10.34 -8.77
N ASP A 34 6.95 11.48 -9.46
CA ASP A 34 7.53 11.57 -10.80
C ASP A 34 9.01 11.17 -10.83
N THR A 35 9.71 11.43 -9.73
CA THR A 35 11.13 11.09 -9.59
C THR A 35 11.36 9.61 -9.33
N CYS A 36 10.32 8.86 -9.00
CA CYS A 36 10.41 7.44 -8.66
C CYS A 36 9.17 6.70 -9.15
N PRO A 37 8.93 6.68 -10.48
CA PRO A 37 7.64 6.24 -11.02
C PRO A 37 7.38 4.73 -10.92
N SER A 38 8.40 3.95 -10.58
CA SER A 38 8.23 2.50 -10.41
C SER A 38 7.83 2.09 -8.99
N VAL A 39 7.77 3.04 -8.08
CA VAL A 39 7.44 2.76 -6.67
C VAL A 39 6.13 3.42 -6.28
N MET A 40 5.24 2.64 -5.70
CA MET A 40 4.01 3.15 -5.10
C MET A 40 4.19 3.17 -3.58
N PHE A 41 4.06 4.35 -2.99
CA PHE A 41 4.15 4.49 -1.53
C PHE A 41 2.77 4.38 -0.91
N LEU A 42 2.63 3.47 0.04
CA LEU A 42 1.42 3.31 0.85
C LEU A 42 1.64 4.09 2.15
N SER A 43 1.03 5.27 2.24
CA SER A 43 1.28 6.14 3.37
C SER A 43 0.30 5.95 4.53
N THR A 44 -0.89 5.45 4.23
CA THR A 44 -1.93 5.25 5.24
C THR A 44 -2.77 4.05 4.86
N LEU A 45 -2.98 3.16 5.82
CA LEU A 45 -3.93 2.05 5.68
C LEU A 45 -4.64 1.93 7.02
N ILE A 46 -5.93 2.23 7.02
CA ILE A 46 -6.74 2.21 8.24
C ILE A 46 -7.95 1.32 8.00
N VAL A 47 -8.17 0.39 8.92
CA VAL A 47 -9.37 -0.44 8.96
C VAL A 47 -10.08 -0.14 10.27
N ASN A 48 -11.39 0.05 10.21
CA ASN A 48 -12.21 0.28 11.40
C ASN A 48 -11.91 -0.82 12.43
N GLU A 49 -11.62 -0.41 13.65
CA GLU A 49 -11.21 -1.33 14.72
C GLU A 49 -12.20 -2.48 14.93
N LYS A 50 -13.49 -2.19 14.83
CA LYS A 50 -14.54 -3.22 14.98
C LYS A 50 -14.57 -4.23 13.85
N CYS A 51 -13.91 -3.92 12.72
CA CYS A 51 -13.90 -4.75 11.52
C CYS A 51 -12.56 -5.41 11.27
N ARG A 52 -11.60 -5.25 12.15
CA ARG A 52 -10.29 -5.90 12.03
C ARG A 52 -10.43 -7.41 12.15
N LYS A 53 -9.46 -8.13 11.57
CA LYS A 53 -9.43 -9.60 11.54
C LYS A 53 -10.55 -10.23 10.70
N GLN A 54 -11.16 -9.45 9.82
CA GLN A 54 -12.18 -9.93 8.89
C GLN A 54 -11.66 -9.98 7.44
N GLY A 55 -10.35 -9.84 7.26
CA GLY A 55 -9.75 -9.89 5.93
C GLY A 55 -9.86 -8.60 5.13
N ILE A 56 -10.39 -7.53 5.70
CA ILE A 56 -10.57 -6.25 5.00
C ILE A 56 -9.21 -5.66 4.60
N GLY A 57 -8.26 -5.63 5.54
CA GLY A 57 -6.93 -5.11 5.26
C GLY A 57 -6.22 -5.86 4.14
N THR A 58 -6.30 -7.18 4.15
CA THR A 58 -5.72 -8.03 3.11
C THR A 58 -6.39 -7.75 1.76
N ALA A 59 -7.71 -7.60 1.75
CA ALA A 59 -8.44 -7.28 0.53
C ALA A 59 -8.05 -5.89 -0.02
N ILE A 60 -7.82 -4.91 0.87
CA ILE A 60 -7.32 -3.60 0.46
C ILE A 60 -5.94 -3.74 -0.18
N LEU A 61 -5.03 -4.51 0.41
CA LEU A 61 -3.70 -4.72 -0.16
C LEU A 61 -3.77 -5.38 -1.53
N GLU A 62 -4.69 -6.31 -1.75
CA GLU A 62 -4.87 -6.92 -3.06
C GLU A 62 -5.29 -5.88 -4.10
N GLU A 63 -6.18 -4.96 -3.74
CA GLU A 63 -6.58 -3.87 -4.63
C GLU A 63 -5.42 -2.89 -4.87
N VAL A 64 -4.63 -2.60 -3.83
CA VAL A 64 -3.43 -1.76 -3.97
C VAL A 64 -2.45 -2.38 -4.97
N GLU A 65 -2.27 -3.70 -4.94
CA GLU A 65 -1.41 -4.38 -5.91
C GLU A 65 -1.94 -4.21 -7.34
N LYS A 66 -3.24 -4.28 -7.54
CA LYS A 66 -3.84 -4.05 -8.85
C LYS A 66 -3.57 -2.64 -9.35
N ILE A 67 -3.75 -1.65 -8.47
CA ILE A 67 -3.48 -0.25 -8.81
C ILE A 67 -2.01 -0.08 -9.19
N ALA A 68 -1.10 -0.70 -8.43
CA ALA A 68 0.33 -0.63 -8.71
C ALA A 68 0.65 -1.21 -10.08
N LYS A 69 0.10 -2.38 -10.40
CA LYS A 69 0.30 -3.01 -11.71
C LYS A 69 -0.22 -2.14 -12.85
N GLU A 70 -1.43 -1.62 -12.71
CA GLU A 70 -2.05 -0.76 -13.71
C GLU A 70 -1.29 0.54 -13.90
N SER A 71 -0.62 1.02 -12.86
CA SER A 71 0.17 2.25 -12.88
C SER A 71 1.60 2.03 -13.33
N GLY A 72 1.99 0.79 -13.60
CA GLY A 72 3.34 0.45 -14.04
C GLY A 72 4.37 0.41 -12.92
N CYS A 73 3.92 0.29 -11.67
CA CYS A 73 4.83 0.19 -10.53
C CYS A 73 5.28 -1.25 -10.30
N ASP A 74 6.54 -1.41 -9.93
CA ASP A 74 7.13 -2.72 -9.66
C ASP A 74 7.21 -3.02 -8.16
N VAL A 75 7.08 -1.99 -7.33
CA VAL A 75 7.28 -2.09 -5.89
C VAL A 75 6.24 -1.26 -5.16
N ILE A 76 5.75 -1.79 -4.06
CA ILE A 76 4.96 -1.05 -3.08
C ILE A 76 5.82 -0.89 -1.84
N SER A 77 6.01 0.33 -1.36
CA SER A 77 6.82 0.62 -0.18
C SER A 77 6.01 1.36 0.88
N LEU A 78 6.37 1.11 2.13
CA LEU A 78 5.71 1.76 3.26
C LEU A 78 6.69 1.87 4.42
N GLN A 79 6.29 2.60 5.45
CA GLN A 79 7.11 2.78 6.63
C GLN A 79 6.26 2.45 7.87
N VAL A 80 6.79 1.62 8.76
CA VAL A 80 6.12 1.22 10.00
C VAL A 80 7.11 1.24 11.16
N LYS A 81 6.59 1.24 12.38
CA LYS A 81 7.42 1.11 13.57
C LYS A 81 7.99 -0.29 13.70
N HIS A 82 9.27 -0.39 14.09
CA HIS A 82 9.96 -1.68 14.28
C HIS A 82 9.21 -2.62 15.22
N ASN A 83 8.76 -2.10 16.36
CA ASN A 83 8.12 -2.91 17.39
C ASN A 83 6.60 -2.69 17.36
N SER A 84 5.97 -3.11 16.27
CA SER A 84 4.53 -2.96 16.13
C SER A 84 3.90 -4.22 15.54
N TRP A 85 2.64 -4.43 15.90
CA TRP A 85 1.86 -5.52 15.30
C TRP A 85 1.69 -5.31 13.79
N MET A 86 1.73 -4.08 13.32
CA MET A 86 1.60 -3.79 11.90
C MET A 86 2.78 -4.31 11.10
N LYS A 87 4.00 -4.23 11.66
CA LYS A 87 5.18 -4.80 11.00
C LYS A 87 4.98 -6.29 10.76
N ASP A 88 4.53 -7.01 11.77
CA ASP A 88 4.28 -8.45 11.66
C ASP A 88 3.18 -8.74 10.66
N TRP A 89 2.14 -7.93 10.65
CA TRP A 89 1.04 -8.08 9.72
C TRP A 89 1.50 -7.88 8.27
N TYR A 90 2.33 -6.85 8.03
CA TYR A 90 2.89 -6.64 6.69
C TYR A 90 3.83 -7.76 6.28
N LEU A 91 4.62 -8.30 7.20
CA LEU A 91 5.46 -9.48 6.92
C LEU A 91 4.61 -10.65 6.44
N ARG A 92 3.50 -10.92 7.10
CA ARG A 92 2.59 -11.98 6.70
C ARG A 92 1.93 -11.73 5.34
N ASN A 93 1.87 -10.49 4.92
CA ASN A 93 1.30 -10.12 3.62
C ASN A 93 2.35 -9.94 2.52
N GLY A 94 3.56 -10.42 2.76
CA GLY A 94 4.59 -10.49 1.73
C GLY A 94 5.53 -9.30 1.64
N PHE A 95 5.44 -8.35 2.56
CA PHE A 95 6.40 -7.24 2.63
C PHE A 95 7.65 -7.67 3.37
N ILE A 96 8.79 -7.15 2.97
CA ILE A 96 10.08 -7.41 3.61
C ILE A 96 10.73 -6.11 4.03
N PRO A 97 11.46 -6.09 5.17
CA PRO A 97 12.21 -4.89 5.55
C PRO A 97 13.39 -4.70 4.61
N VAL A 98 13.58 -3.48 4.13
CA VAL A 98 14.63 -3.16 3.15
C VAL A 98 15.57 -2.06 3.59
N ALA A 99 15.17 -1.19 4.52
CA ALA A 99 15.99 -0.06 4.97
C ALA A 99 15.45 0.49 6.29
N ASP A 100 16.26 1.28 6.96
CA ASP A 100 15.80 2.05 8.10
C ASP A 100 14.88 3.18 7.62
N GLY A 101 13.89 3.52 8.44
CA GLY A 101 12.98 4.61 8.14
C GLY A 101 13.60 5.98 8.37
N TYR A 102 12.78 7.03 8.18
CA TYR A 102 13.24 8.41 8.39
C TYR A 102 13.66 8.68 9.83
N ASN A 103 13.08 7.96 10.78
CA ASN A 103 13.64 7.93 12.11
C ASN A 103 13.96 6.48 12.47
N TYR A 104 14.93 6.29 13.35
CA TYR A 104 15.46 4.96 13.66
C TYR A 104 14.48 4.02 14.36
N ASN A 105 13.31 4.51 14.77
CA ASN A 105 12.26 3.66 15.33
C ASN A 105 11.42 3.00 14.23
N ASN A 106 11.58 3.43 13.01
CA ASN A 106 10.81 2.95 11.87
C ASN A 106 11.65 2.11 10.92
N VAL A 107 10.98 1.29 10.16
CA VAL A 107 11.58 0.47 9.12
C VAL A 107 10.79 0.68 7.82
N ILE A 108 11.50 0.74 6.70
CA ILE A 108 10.88 0.76 5.38
C ILE A 108 10.73 -0.68 4.94
N MET A 109 9.52 -1.02 4.55
CA MET A 109 9.18 -2.35 4.03
C MET A 109 8.71 -2.23 2.60
N SER A 110 9.04 -3.22 1.80
CA SER A 110 8.65 -3.24 0.40
C SER A 110 8.13 -4.60 -0.01
N LYS A 111 7.23 -4.58 -1.00
CA LYS A 111 6.73 -5.79 -1.63
C LYS A 111 6.88 -5.60 -3.13
N PHE A 112 7.52 -6.55 -3.79
CA PHE A 112 7.63 -6.54 -5.24
C PHE A 112 6.32 -7.00 -5.84
N VAL A 113 5.87 -6.25 -6.83
CA VAL A 113 4.61 -6.53 -7.53
C VAL A 113 4.97 -7.18 -8.85
N GLU A 114 4.41 -8.36 -9.09
CA GLU A 114 4.61 -9.04 -10.35
C GLU A 114 3.90 -8.27 -11.46
N ASN A 115 4.68 -7.64 -12.31
CA ASN A 115 4.18 -6.80 -13.38
C ASN A 115 4.55 -7.43 -14.72
N ILE A 116 3.58 -8.15 -15.30
CA ILE A 116 3.79 -8.80 -16.59
C ILE A 116 3.52 -7.79 -17.69
N LYS A 117 4.58 -7.16 -18.16
CA LYS A 117 4.48 -6.13 -19.20
C LYS A 117 4.65 -6.73 -20.58
N GLY A 118 3.79 -6.31 -21.50
CA GLY A 118 3.99 -6.56 -22.91
C GLY A 118 3.89 -8.01 -23.36
N GLU A 119 3.24 -8.80 -22.58
CA GLU A 119 3.01 -10.20 -22.93
C GLU A 119 1.86 -10.36 -23.91
#